data_4da5c04a56f9acbd7307591efcb8730c
#
_entry.id   4da5c04a56f9acbd7307591efcb8730c
#
_cell.length_a   1.000
_cell.length_b   1.000
_cell.length_c   1.000
_cell.angle_alpha   90.00
_cell.angle_beta   90.00
_cell.angle_gamma   90.00
#
_symmetry.space_group_name_H-M   'P 1'
#
loop_
_entity.id
_entity.type
_entity.pdbx_description
1 polymer ?
#
loop_
_entity_poly.entity_id
_entity_poly.type
_entity_poly.pdbx_seq_one_letter_code
_entity_poly.pdbx_strand_id
1 'polypeptide(L)'
;MESRHAAREAALKANREIIQICSRSIKNVHRRDYDAAKSLLDQARELASNARKATDDHPEIKYAGYLQDAEKELVEAAGCIALALGEQPPTADDLGVGPTSYLNGMGECASEMRRTVLDLMREGNFADAERIHKLMEAIYDDLTEFDFPDGLTGGLRRTCDALRAVIERTRSDLTLTKIQRDLMDTLNSQG
;
A
#
# COMPACT_ATOMS: atom_id res chain seq x y z
N MET A 1 -10.98 -32.22 -14.47
CA MET A 1 -10.63 -31.06 -15.33
C MET A 1 -11.60 -29.89 -15.15
N GLU A 2 -12.89 -30.11 -15.21
CA GLU A 2 -13.91 -29.06 -15.06
C GLU A 2 -13.85 -28.32 -13.71
N SER A 3 -13.73 -29.04 -12.59
CA SER A 3 -13.61 -28.47 -11.25
C SER A 3 -12.38 -27.52 -11.13
N ARG A 4 -11.22 -27.95 -11.64
CA ARG A 4 -10.00 -27.14 -11.66
C ARG A 4 -10.16 -25.89 -12.52
N HIS A 5 -10.81 -26.02 -13.68
CA HIS A 5 -11.09 -24.85 -14.53
C HIS A 5 -12.01 -23.87 -13.83
N ALA A 6 -13.07 -24.36 -13.20
CA ALA A 6 -14.00 -23.53 -12.43
C ALA A 6 -13.29 -22.79 -11.27
N ALA A 7 -12.43 -23.48 -10.51
CA ALA A 7 -11.66 -22.87 -9.44
C ALA A 7 -10.71 -21.75 -9.95
N ARG A 8 -10.03 -22.00 -11.09
CA ARG A 8 -9.17 -21.00 -11.73
C ARG A 8 -9.96 -19.76 -12.18
N GLU A 9 -11.09 -19.95 -12.87
CA GLU A 9 -11.93 -18.83 -13.33
C GLU A 9 -12.50 -18.03 -12.14
N ALA A 10 -12.90 -18.73 -11.07
CA ALA A 10 -13.34 -18.08 -9.83
C ALA A 10 -12.23 -17.24 -9.20
N ALA A 11 -11.00 -17.77 -9.11
CA ALA A 11 -9.85 -17.04 -8.59
C ALA A 11 -9.52 -15.80 -9.44
N LEU A 12 -9.51 -15.91 -10.76
CA LEU A 12 -9.26 -14.78 -11.67
C LEU A 12 -10.35 -13.70 -11.59
N LYS A 13 -11.61 -14.11 -11.42
CA LYS A 13 -12.71 -13.17 -11.23
C LYS A 13 -12.58 -12.43 -9.91
N ALA A 14 -12.33 -13.17 -8.82
CA ALA A 14 -12.13 -12.60 -7.49
C ALA A 14 -10.93 -11.64 -7.47
N ASN A 15 -9.82 -12.02 -8.10
CA ASN A 15 -8.63 -11.16 -8.20
C ASN A 15 -9.00 -9.78 -8.77
N ARG A 16 -9.67 -9.72 -9.91
CA ARG A 16 -10.07 -8.45 -10.53
C ARG A 16 -11.02 -7.62 -9.65
N GLU A 17 -11.95 -8.27 -8.99
CA GLU A 17 -12.94 -7.62 -8.15
C GLU A 17 -12.29 -7.04 -6.88
N ILE A 18 -11.41 -7.80 -6.23
CA ILE A 18 -10.65 -7.34 -5.06
C ILE A 18 -9.80 -6.12 -5.41
N ILE A 19 -9.04 -6.16 -6.51
CA ILE A 19 -8.23 -5.03 -6.98
C ILE A 19 -9.09 -3.78 -7.17
N GLN A 20 -10.26 -3.91 -7.80
CA GLN A 20 -11.17 -2.76 -7.99
C GLN A 20 -11.69 -2.19 -6.68
N ILE A 21 -12.03 -3.05 -5.71
CA ILE A 21 -12.51 -2.62 -4.39
C ILE A 21 -11.37 -1.91 -3.63
N CYS A 22 -10.16 -2.48 -3.61
CA CYS A 22 -8.98 -1.89 -2.95
C CYS A 22 -8.63 -0.53 -3.55
N SER A 23 -8.60 -0.41 -4.88
CA SER A 23 -8.38 0.88 -5.56
C SER A 23 -9.42 1.94 -5.18
N ARG A 24 -10.69 1.56 -4.97
CA ARG A 24 -11.74 2.47 -4.49
C ARG A 24 -11.52 2.84 -3.03
N SER A 25 -11.09 1.89 -2.19
CA SER A 25 -10.74 2.14 -0.80
C SER A 25 -9.63 3.19 -0.69
N ILE A 26 -8.53 3.03 -1.42
CA ILE A 26 -7.41 3.98 -1.46
C ILE A 26 -7.88 5.37 -1.92
N LYS A 27 -8.75 5.44 -2.94
CA LYS A 27 -9.32 6.73 -3.37
C LYS A 27 -10.11 7.43 -2.26
N ASN A 28 -10.79 6.67 -1.39
CA ASN A 28 -11.50 7.22 -0.25
C ASN A 28 -10.52 7.67 0.86
N VAL A 29 -9.39 6.98 1.06
CA VAL A 29 -8.32 7.47 1.95
C VAL A 29 -7.87 8.87 1.53
N HIS A 30 -7.59 9.09 0.24
CA HIS A 30 -7.19 10.42 -0.27
C HIS A 30 -8.29 11.49 -0.14
N ARG A 31 -9.56 11.08 -0.07
CA ARG A 31 -10.69 11.99 0.19
C ARG A 31 -10.97 12.16 1.68
N ARG A 32 -10.21 11.47 2.54
CA ARG A 32 -10.40 11.40 3.99
C ARG A 32 -11.75 10.81 4.41
N ASP A 33 -12.39 10.04 3.53
CA ASP A 33 -13.57 9.26 3.83
C ASP A 33 -13.14 7.87 4.35
N TYR A 34 -12.64 7.86 5.58
CA TYR A 34 -12.06 6.66 6.18
C TYR A 34 -13.09 5.58 6.48
N ASP A 35 -14.33 5.95 6.77
CA ASP A 35 -15.41 4.98 7.02
C ASP A 35 -15.76 4.22 5.74
N ALA A 36 -15.90 4.93 4.61
CA ALA A 36 -16.10 4.31 3.31
C ALA A 36 -14.88 3.47 2.89
N ALA A 37 -13.65 3.92 3.19
CA ALA A 37 -12.43 3.18 2.90
C ALA A 37 -12.38 1.85 3.69
N LYS A 38 -12.65 1.89 5.00
CA LYS A 38 -12.71 0.70 5.87
C LYS A 38 -13.80 -0.28 5.42
N SER A 39 -14.99 0.20 5.11
CA SER A 39 -16.09 -0.65 4.61
C SER A 39 -15.72 -1.39 3.30
N LEU A 40 -15.03 -0.72 2.38
CA LEU A 40 -14.53 -1.35 1.15
C LEU A 40 -13.42 -2.36 1.44
N LEU A 41 -12.51 -2.05 2.38
CA LEU A 41 -11.46 -2.97 2.80
C LEU A 41 -12.06 -4.26 3.38
N ASP A 42 -13.08 -4.16 4.22
CA ASP A 42 -13.76 -5.33 4.81
C ASP A 42 -14.40 -6.21 3.73
N GLN A 43 -15.03 -5.60 2.72
CA GLN A 43 -15.57 -6.33 1.56
C GLN A 43 -14.45 -7.06 0.79
N ALA A 44 -13.31 -6.38 0.56
CA ALA A 44 -12.17 -6.99 -0.12
C ALA A 44 -11.59 -8.16 0.67
N ARG A 45 -11.48 -8.03 2.00
CA ARG A 45 -11.00 -9.10 2.90
C ARG A 45 -11.90 -10.33 2.86
N GLU A 46 -13.21 -10.14 2.92
CA GLU A 46 -14.18 -11.24 2.85
C GLU A 46 -14.07 -11.96 1.50
N LEU A 47 -14.02 -11.21 0.40
CA LEU A 47 -13.88 -11.78 -0.94
C LEU A 47 -12.56 -12.54 -1.11
N ALA A 48 -11.43 -12.00 -0.60
CA ALA A 48 -10.13 -12.66 -0.61
C ALA A 48 -10.15 -13.98 0.20
N SER A 49 -10.76 -13.96 1.40
CA SER A 49 -10.92 -15.15 2.23
C SER A 49 -11.72 -16.23 1.51
N ASN A 50 -12.84 -15.86 0.88
CA ASN A 50 -13.68 -16.79 0.13
C ASN A 50 -12.97 -17.36 -1.12
N ALA A 51 -12.21 -16.52 -1.82
CA ALA A 51 -11.42 -16.95 -2.98
C ALA A 51 -10.32 -17.95 -2.59
N ARG A 52 -9.64 -17.76 -1.46
CA ARG A 52 -8.64 -18.71 -0.93
C ARG A 52 -9.29 -20.06 -0.60
N LYS A 53 -10.41 -20.04 0.13
CA LYS A 53 -11.16 -21.28 0.48
C LYS A 53 -11.60 -22.04 -0.76
N ALA A 54 -12.06 -21.34 -1.80
CA ALA A 54 -12.48 -21.96 -3.05
C ALA A 54 -11.32 -22.65 -3.81
N THR A 55 -10.06 -22.34 -3.47
CA THR A 55 -8.87 -22.95 -4.07
C THR A 55 -8.21 -24.02 -3.17
N ASP A 56 -8.74 -24.29 -1.97
CA ASP A 56 -8.11 -25.22 -1.00
C ASP A 56 -7.99 -26.64 -1.54
N ASP A 57 -9.00 -27.14 -2.29
CA ASP A 57 -8.98 -28.45 -2.92
C ASP A 57 -8.14 -28.51 -4.22
N HIS A 58 -7.52 -27.39 -4.62
CA HIS A 58 -6.75 -27.22 -5.85
C HIS A 58 -5.40 -26.55 -5.59
N PRO A 59 -4.43 -27.25 -4.96
CA PRO A 59 -3.11 -26.66 -4.61
C PRO A 59 -2.39 -26.01 -5.81
N GLU A 60 -2.52 -26.62 -6.99
CA GLU A 60 -1.95 -26.10 -8.23
C GLU A 60 -2.57 -24.76 -8.70
N ILE A 61 -3.78 -24.43 -8.24
CA ILE A 61 -4.40 -23.11 -8.46
C ILE A 61 -4.05 -22.17 -7.31
N LYS A 62 -4.13 -22.66 -6.08
CA LYS A 62 -3.83 -21.87 -4.87
C LYS A 62 -2.43 -21.26 -4.91
N TYR A 63 -1.43 -22.06 -5.33
CA TYR A 63 -0.02 -21.63 -5.37
C TYR A 63 0.45 -21.12 -6.74
N ALA A 64 -0.42 -21.03 -7.73
CA ALA A 64 -0.07 -20.50 -9.06
C ALA A 64 -0.03 -18.95 -9.15
N GLY A 65 -0.24 -18.25 -8.04
CA GLY A 65 -0.15 -16.79 -8.01
C GLY A 65 -1.39 -16.05 -8.50
N TYR A 66 -2.50 -16.72 -8.78
CA TYR A 66 -3.72 -16.06 -9.29
C TYR A 66 -4.32 -15.02 -8.35
N LEU A 67 -4.06 -15.10 -7.05
CA LEU A 67 -4.56 -14.16 -6.05
C LEU A 67 -3.47 -13.20 -5.52
N GLN A 68 -2.21 -13.38 -5.91
CA GLN A 68 -1.09 -12.59 -5.37
C GLN A 68 -1.25 -11.10 -5.59
N ASP A 69 -1.69 -10.66 -6.78
CA ASP A 69 -1.91 -9.24 -7.06
C ASP A 69 -3.04 -8.68 -6.22
N ALA A 70 -4.14 -9.42 -6.05
CA ALA A 70 -5.25 -9.02 -5.20
C ALA A 70 -4.84 -8.91 -3.72
N GLU A 71 -4.03 -9.85 -3.24
CA GLU A 71 -3.50 -9.83 -1.87
C GLU A 71 -2.56 -8.65 -1.65
N LYS A 72 -1.73 -8.33 -2.63
CA LYS A 72 -0.84 -7.16 -2.61
C LYS A 72 -1.65 -5.85 -2.52
N GLU A 73 -2.66 -5.68 -3.36
CA GLU A 73 -3.57 -4.52 -3.32
C GLU A 73 -4.35 -4.44 -1.99
N LEU A 74 -4.71 -5.59 -1.41
CA LEU A 74 -5.37 -5.64 -0.10
C LEU A 74 -4.45 -5.09 1.01
N VAL A 75 -3.17 -5.47 0.98
CA VAL A 75 -2.14 -4.95 1.91
C VAL A 75 -1.94 -3.46 1.70
N GLU A 76 -1.83 -3.01 0.45
CA GLU A 76 -1.68 -1.59 0.11
C GLU A 76 -2.85 -0.76 0.68
N ALA A 77 -4.09 -1.19 0.42
CA ALA A 77 -5.26 -0.48 0.92
C ALA A 77 -5.32 -0.44 2.46
N ALA A 78 -5.03 -1.56 3.11
CA ALA A 78 -5.02 -1.66 4.58
C ALA A 78 -3.91 -0.79 5.20
N GLY A 79 -2.73 -0.82 4.61
CA GLY A 79 -1.60 0.02 5.02
C GLY A 79 -1.89 1.51 4.85
N CYS A 80 -2.44 1.92 3.70
CA CYS A 80 -2.80 3.31 3.44
C CYS A 80 -3.81 3.86 4.47
N ILE A 81 -4.82 3.08 4.84
CA ILE A 81 -5.78 3.46 5.89
C ILE A 81 -5.06 3.64 7.22
N ALA A 82 -4.26 2.65 7.65
CA ALA A 82 -3.55 2.69 8.92
C ALA A 82 -2.58 3.88 9.01
N LEU A 83 -1.73 4.07 8.01
CA LEU A 83 -0.75 5.17 7.99
C LEU A 83 -1.41 6.54 7.97
N ALA A 84 -2.52 6.70 7.23
CA ALA A 84 -3.27 7.96 7.20
C ALA A 84 -3.90 8.30 8.56
N LEU A 85 -4.35 7.29 9.31
CA LEU A 85 -4.91 7.44 10.65
C LEU A 85 -3.84 7.51 11.77
N GLY A 86 -2.58 7.25 11.46
CA GLY A 86 -1.51 7.15 12.45
C GLY A 86 -1.56 5.84 13.26
N GLU A 87 -2.20 4.83 12.73
CA GLU A 87 -2.32 3.49 13.29
C GLU A 87 -1.19 2.58 12.76
N GLN A 88 -0.93 1.47 13.46
CA GLN A 88 -0.02 0.44 12.95
C GLN A 88 -0.71 -0.34 11.81
N PRO A 89 -0.01 -0.59 10.69
CA PRO A 89 -0.54 -1.47 9.64
C PRO A 89 -0.84 -2.86 10.18
N PRO A 90 -1.92 -3.52 9.73
CA PRO A 90 -2.19 -4.90 10.09
C PRO A 90 -1.09 -5.82 9.56
N THR A 91 -0.82 -6.91 10.28
CA THR A 91 0.19 -7.90 9.88
C THR A 91 -0.27 -8.76 8.70
N ALA A 92 0.67 -9.52 8.12
CA ALA A 92 0.35 -10.50 7.07
C ALA A 92 -0.70 -11.53 7.57
N ASP A 93 -0.56 -11.97 8.82
CA ASP A 93 -1.49 -12.92 9.44
C ASP A 93 -2.88 -12.32 9.66
N ASP A 94 -2.98 -11.06 10.09
CA ASP A 94 -4.25 -10.35 10.24
C ASP A 94 -5.02 -10.23 8.93
N LEU A 95 -4.29 -10.08 7.81
CA LEU A 95 -4.85 -10.02 6.47
C LEU A 95 -5.00 -11.40 5.81
N GLY A 96 -4.37 -12.41 6.39
CA GLY A 96 -4.32 -13.77 5.87
C GLY A 96 -3.61 -13.86 4.53
N VAL A 97 -2.61 -13.05 4.25
CA VAL A 97 -1.85 -13.01 3.00
C VAL A 97 -0.48 -13.64 3.15
N GLY A 98 0.11 -14.05 2.02
CA GLY A 98 1.48 -14.56 2.01
C GLY A 98 2.53 -13.47 2.22
N PRO A 99 3.76 -13.84 2.68
CA PRO A 99 4.83 -12.87 2.93
C PRO A 99 5.19 -12.05 1.68
N THR A 100 5.23 -12.68 0.52
CA THR A 100 5.55 -12.01 -0.75
C THR A 100 4.57 -10.89 -1.10
N SER A 101 3.27 -11.19 -1.00
CA SER A 101 2.20 -10.21 -1.22
C SER A 101 2.25 -9.09 -0.17
N TYR A 102 2.55 -9.43 1.08
CA TYR A 102 2.65 -8.46 2.17
C TYR A 102 3.80 -7.48 1.96
N LEU A 103 5.03 -7.98 1.73
CA LEU A 103 6.21 -7.12 1.56
C LEU A 103 6.05 -6.17 0.36
N ASN A 104 5.61 -6.70 -0.79
CA ASN A 104 5.40 -5.86 -1.98
C ASN A 104 4.24 -4.87 -1.79
N GLY A 105 3.15 -5.28 -1.16
CA GLY A 105 2.01 -4.41 -0.87
C GLY A 105 2.36 -3.28 0.09
N MET A 106 3.20 -3.51 1.10
CA MET A 106 3.71 -2.45 1.98
C MET A 106 4.59 -1.46 1.23
N GLY A 107 5.42 -1.91 0.28
CA GLY A 107 6.22 -1.04 -0.56
C GLY A 107 5.36 -0.16 -1.48
N GLU A 108 4.29 -0.71 -2.05
CA GLU A 108 3.32 0.04 -2.86
C GLU A 108 2.52 1.02 -2.00
N CYS A 109 2.07 0.61 -0.81
CA CYS A 109 1.45 1.48 0.19
C CYS A 109 2.33 2.69 0.51
N ALA A 110 3.61 2.47 0.86
CA ALA A 110 4.53 3.55 1.15
C ALA A 110 4.68 4.51 -0.05
N SER A 111 4.71 3.98 -1.27
CA SER A 111 4.77 4.81 -2.49
C SER A 111 3.50 5.65 -2.69
N GLU A 112 2.32 5.07 -2.44
CA GLU A 112 1.02 5.75 -2.56
C GLU A 112 0.85 6.88 -1.53
N MET A 113 1.47 6.74 -0.35
CA MET A 113 1.44 7.77 0.70
C MET A 113 2.11 9.09 0.28
N ARG A 114 2.92 9.12 -0.78
CA ARG A 114 3.43 10.37 -1.35
C ARG A 114 2.29 11.35 -1.66
N ARG A 115 1.18 10.88 -2.19
CA ARG A 115 0.02 11.72 -2.49
C ARG A 115 -0.50 12.41 -1.23
N THR A 116 -0.63 11.67 -0.14
CA THR A 116 -1.03 12.22 1.17
C THR A 116 -0.04 13.28 1.66
N VAL A 117 1.27 13.05 1.52
CA VAL A 117 2.30 14.04 1.86
C VAL A 117 2.10 15.34 1.07
N LEU A 118 1.92 15.25 -0.24
CA LEU A 118 1.73 16.44 -1.09
C LEU A 118 0.44 17.19 -0.78
N ASP A 119 -0.65 16.49 -0.48
CA ASP A 119 -1.91 17.11 -0.10
C ASP A 119 -1.79 17.84 1.26
N LEU A 120 -1.12 17.24 2.25
CA LEU A 120 -0.81 17.86 3.54
C LEU A 120 0.06 19.11 3.38
N MET A 121 1.07 19.07 2.50
CA MET A 121 1.91 20.23 2.19
C MET A 121 1.09 21.38 1.60
N ARG A 122 0.17 21.11 0.67
CA ARG A 122 -0.73 22.10 0.06
C ARG A 122 -1.66 22.75 1.10
N GLU A 123 -2.02 22.04 2.14
CA GLU A 123 -2.82 22.52 3.27
C GLU A 123 -1.99 23.26 4.33
N GLY A 124 -0.66 23.29 4.17
CA GLY A 124 0.26 23.90 5.16
C GLY A 124 0.53 23.02 6.39
N ASN A 125 0.07 21.77 6.40
CA ASN A 125 0.28 20.82 7.48
C ASN A 125 1.62 20.06 7.29
N PHE A 126 2.73 20.75 7.49
CA PHE A 126 4.06 20.19 7.28
C PHE A 126 4.47 19.16 8.34
N ALA A 127 3.95 19.28 9.56
CA ALA A 127 4.27 18.33 10.63
C ALA A 127 3.77 16.92 10.29
N ASP A 128 2.53 16.81 9.82
CA ASP A 128 1.97 15.52 9.38
C ASP A 128 2.60 15.05 8.06
N ALA A 129 2.92 15.96 7.14
CA ALA A 129 3.63 15.61 5.91
C ALA A 129 5.01 14.98 6.22
N GLU A 130 5.80 15.57 7.13
CA GLU A 130 7.07 15.01 7.59
C GLU A 130 6.88 13.67 8.33
N ARG A 131 5.83 13.54 9.14
CA ARG A 131 5.50 12.29 9.83
C ARG A 131 5.25 11.15 8.85
N ILE A 132 4.41 11.38 7.84
CA ILE A 132 4.12 10.36 6.81
C ILE A 132 5.38 10.03 6.01
N HIS A 133 6.19 11.03 5.63
CA HIS A 133 7.44 10.79 4.92
C HIS A 133 8.41 9.90 5.73
N LYS A 134 8.55 10.12 7.04
CA LYS A 134 9.34 9.25 7.91
C LYS A 134 8.82 7.82 7.98
N LEU A 135 7.51 7.62 7.94
CA LEU A 135 6.92 6.27 7.87
C LEU A 135 7.23 5.59 6.53
N MET A 136 7.23 6.35 5.41
CA MET A 136 7.67 5.81 4.12
C MET A 136 9.13 5.37 4.16
N GLU A 137 10.01 6.16 4.79
CA GLU A 137 11.43 5.82 4.98
C GLU A 137 11.60 4.57 5.85
N ALA A 138 10.91 4.48 6.98
CA ALA A 138 10.97 3.33 7.88
C ALA A 138 10.52 2.04 7.17
N ILE A 139 9.42 2.09 6.41
CA ILE A 139 8.98 0.93 5.61
C ILE A 139 10.05 0.53 4.58
N TYR A 140 10.67 1.49 3.91
CA TYR A 140 11.74 1.20 2.95
C TYR A 140 12.93 0.52 3.64
N ASP A 141 13.37 1.03 4.79
CA ASP A 141 14.48 0.47 5.55
C ASP A 141 14.17 -0.99 5.96
N ASP A 142 12.98 -1.24 6.52
CA ASP A 142 12.52 -2.58 6.88
C ASP A 142 12.50 -3.52 5.67
N LEU A 143 11.97 -3.07 4.52
CA LEU A 143 11.88 -3.90 3.31
C LEU A 143 13.26 -4.24 2.71
N THR A 144 14.24 -3.36 2.84
CA THR A 144 15.59 -3.59 2.32
C THR A 144 16.40 -4.60 3.14
N GLU A 145 15.97 -4.94 4.35
CA GLU A 145 16.57 -6.03 5.16
C GLU A 145 16.28 -7.42 4.58
N PHE A 146 15.27 -7.55 3.72
CA PHE A 146 14.90 -8.84 3.09
C PHE A 146 15.74 -9.11 1.84
N ASP A 147 17.00 -9.53 2.03
CA ASP A 147 17.92 -9.89 0.92
C ASP A 147 17.76 -11.36 0.50
N PHE A 148 16.62 -11.68 -0.13
CA PHE A 148 16.33 -12.98 -0.69
C PHE A 148 16.20 -12.90 -2.23
N PRO A 149 16.43 -14.03 -2.95
CA PRO A 149 16.23 -14.08 -4.40
C PRO A 149 14.82 -13.67 -4.84
N ASP A 150 14.71 -12.98 -5.97
CA ASP A 150 13.44 -12.50 -6.53
C ASP A 150 12.35 -13.58 -6.67
N GLY A 151 12.77 -14.83 -6.94
CA GLY A 151 11.84 -15.96 -7.00
C GLY A 151 11.13 -16.27 -5.68
N LEU A 152 11.67 -15.82 -4.54
CA LEU A 152 11.06 -15.95 -3.22
C LEU A 152 10.31 -14.67 -2.81
N THR A 153 10.77 -13.50 -3.25
CA THR A 153 10.25 -12.20 -2.83
C THR A 153 9.31 -11.56 -3.85
N GLY A 154 9.08 -12.22 -5.01
CA GLY A 154 8.18 -11.70 -6.03
C GLY A 154 8.61 -10.35 -6.63
N GLY A 155 9.91 -10.10 -6.71
CA GLY A 155 10.45 -8.85 -7.26
C GLY A 155 10.54 -7.71 -6.26
N LEU A 156 10.64 -7.99 -4.97
CA LEU A 156 10.74 -6.99 -3.90
C LEU A 156 11.83 -5.94 -4.16
N ARG A 157 12.98 -6.34 -4.73
CA ARG A 157 14.05 -5.41 -5.08
C ARG A 157 13.55 -4.30 -6.02
N ARG A 158 12.75 -4.64 -7.03
CA ARG A 158 12.16 -3.64 -7.95
C ARG A 158 11.19 -2.73 -7.22
N THR A 159 10.39 -3.27 -6.31
CA THR A 159 9.47 -2.49 -5.45
C THR A 159 10.26 -1.51 -4.58
N CYS A 160 11.35 -1.95 -3.94
CA CYS A 160 12.23 -1.10 -3.15
C CYS A 160 12.91 0.00 -3.99
N ASP A 161 13.41 -0.33 -5.20
CA ASP A 161 14.03 0.66 -6.10
C ASP A 161 13.02 1.74 -6.52
N ALA A 162 11.79 1.36 -6.82
CA ALA A 162 10.71 2.31 -7.14
C ALA A 162 10.35 3.17 -5.93
N LEU A 163 10.20 2.58 -4.75
CA LEU A 163 9.90 3.28 -3.50
C LEU A 163 11.01 4.27 -3.14
N ARG A 164 12.28 3.89 -3.27
CA ARG A 164 13.43 4.79 -3.03
C ARG A 164 13.33 6.05 -3.88
N ALA A 165 13.04 5.90 -5.17
CA ALA A 165 12.89 7.05 -6.07
C ALA A 165 11.72 7.97 -5.65
N VAL A 166 10.62 7.39 -5.15
CA VAL A 166 9.48 8.14 -4.61
C VAL A 166 9.86 8.90 -3.35
N ILE A 167 10.55 8.25 -2.40
CA ILE A 167 11.02 8.84 -1.13
C ILE A 167 11.96 10.02 -1.41
N GLU A 168 12.98 9.83 -2.25
CA GLU A 168 13.96 10.89 -2.56
C GLU A 168 13.28 12.11 -3.20
N ARG A 169 12.34 11.90 -4.10
CA ARG A 169 11.56 12.99 -4.70
C ARG A 169 10.69 13.70 -3.67
N THR A 170 10.05 12.95 -2.78
CA THR A 170 9.21 13.51 -1.70
C THR A 170 10.03 14.34 -0.73
N ARG A 171 11.23 13.85 -0.36
CA ARG A 171 12.18 14.59 0.47
C ARG A 171 12.61 15.90 -0.18
N SER A 172 12.87 15.90 -1.48
CA SER A 172 13.21 17.10 -2.24
C SER A 172 12.08 18.13 -2.19
N ASP A 173 10.83 17.71 -2.41
CA ASP A 173 9.66 18.60 -2.38
C ASP A 173 9.45 19.20 -0.98
N LEU A 174 9.55 18.39 0.08
CA LEU A 174 9.46 18.83 1.47
C LEU A 174 10.56 19.87 1.80
N THR A 175 11.81 19.57 1.42
CA THR A 175 12.95 20.46 1.70
C THR A 175 12.79 21.81 1.01
N LEU A 176 12.45 21.82 -0.28
CA LEU A 176 12.25 23.04 -1.06
C LEU A 176 11.12 23.89 -0.48
N THR A 177 9.99 23.28 -0.17
CA THR A 177 8.84 23.99 0.39
C THR A 177 9.16 24.58 1.77
N LYS A 178 9.92 23.85 2.59
CA LYS A 178 10.37 24.35 3.89
C LYS A 178 11.25 25.60 3.75
N ILE A 179 12.25 25.55 2.86
CA ILE A 179 13.15 26.68 2.61
C ILE A 179 12.35 27.89 2.10
N GLN A 180 11.41 27.69 1.19
CA GLN A 180 10.55 28.76 0.67
C GLN A 180 9.72 29.41 1.77
N ARG A 181 9.16 28.61 2.67
CA ARG A 181 8.37 29.10 3.80
C ARG A 181 9.21 29.88 4.80
N ASP A 182 10.38 29.34 5.19
CA ASP A 182 11.29 30.01 6.11
C ASP A 182 11.74 31.38 5.56
N LEU A 183 11.97 31.47 4.24
CA LEU A 183 12.27 32.72 3.56
C LEU A 183 11.09 33.72 3.63
N MET A 184 9.87 33.25 3.34
CA MET A 184 8.66 34.10 3.41
C MET A 184 8.43 34.63 4.83
N ASP A 185 8.58 33.77 5.84
CA ASP A 185 8.43 34.15 7.24
C ASP A 185 9.49 35.22 7.66
N THR A 186 10.72 35.05 7.16
CA THR A 186 11.81 36.03 7.39
C THR A 186 11.47 37.38 6.75
N LEU A 187 11.00 37.39 5.51
CA LEU A 187 10.63 38.63 4.82
C LEU A 187 9.48 39.36 5.52
N ASN A 188 8.44 38.60 5.94
CA ASN A 188 7.29 39.17 6.64
C ASN A 188 7.63 39.70 8.04
N SER A 189 8.69 39.21 8.67
CA SER A 189 9.14 39.69 10.00
C SER A 189 9.98 40.96 9.94
N GLN A 190 10.44 41.37 8.75
CA GLN A 190 11.29 42.58 8.55
C GLN A 190 10.51 43.79 7.99
N GLY A 191 9.24 43.63 7.67
CA GLY A 191 8.34 44.68 7.18
C GLY A 191 7.29 45.06 8.20
#